data_8801869a1265c609adf77bb8270b1875
#
_entry.id   8801869a1265c609adf77bb8270b1875
#
_cell.length_a   1.000
_cell.length_b   1.000
_cell.length_c   1.000
_cell.angle_alpha   90.00
_cell.angle_beta   90.00
_cell.angle_gamma   90.00
#
_symmetry.space_group_name_H-M   'P 1'
#
loop_
_entity.id
_entity.type
_entity.pdbx_description
1 polymer ?
#
loop_
_entity_poly.entity_id
_entity_poly.type
_entity_poly.pdbx_seq_one_letter_code
_entity_poly.pdbx_strand_id
1 'polypeptide(L)'
;FELKKGKIPTIQIKHSMFYSGNVYLTSSKDKDGIDNEVTLCLNNVDLELFLEQYHVYNMEYISGWKFKGSKGKGLFGAYIDKWSANKIKAKEEGNHGLYLCSKLFLNSLYGKFGTDNKVRSKIPYLGDDDVVHYYDSDPQPKDGIYVAMASFITSYARLKTIRAAQTIQDNYNAGKSKIQFVYADTDSLHCVS
;
A
#
# COMPACT_ATOMS: atom_id res chain seq x y z
N PHE A 1 -17.85 -1.40 -12.59
CA PHE A 1 -18.04 -0.68 -11.31
C PHE A 1 -18.10 0.84 -11.53
N GLU A 2 -18.70 1.54 -10.58
CA GLU A 2 -18.80 3.00 -10.61
C GLU A 2 -18.70 3.56 -9.18
N LEU A 3 -17.96 4.66 -9.01
CA LEU A 3 -17.78 5.30 -7.70
C LEU A 3 -19.13 5.84 -7.19
N LYS A 4 -19.47 5.54 -5.95
CA LYS A 4 -20.65 6.10 -5.29
C LYS A 4 -20.49 7.61 -5.10
N LYS A 5 -21.60 8.34 -5.24
CA LYS A 5 -21.60 9.80 -5.09
C LYS A 5 -21.00 10.23 -3.73
N GLY A 6 -20.04 11.14 -3.78
CA GLY A 6 -19.38 11.69 -2.60
C GLY A 6 -18.30 10.79 -1.98
N LYS A 7 -18.00 9.64 -2.60
CA LYS A 7 -16.97 8.72 -2.12
C LYS A 7 -15.60 9.01 -2.74
N ILE A 8 -14.55 8.61 -2.04
CA ILE A 8 -13.16 8.78 -2.46
C ILE A 8 -12.76 7.54 -3.27
N PRO A 9 -12.19 7.70 -4.49
CA PRO A 9 -11.78 6.54 -5.29
C PRO A 9 -10.57 5.84 -4.66
N THR A 10 -10.57 4.50 -4.68
CA THR A 10 -9.54 3.67 -4.06
C THR A 10 -8.86 2.71 -5.03
N ILE A 11 -9.41 2.54 -6.22
CA ILE A 11 -8.89 1.63 -7.22
C ILE A 11 -7.95 2.35 -8.18
N GLN A 12 -6.75 1.78 -8.33
CA GLN A 12 -5.74 2.23 -9.27
C GLN A 12 -5.24 1.03 -10.06
N ILE A 13 -5.37 1.09 -11.39
CA ILE A 13 -4.88 0.06 -12.30
C ILE A 13 -3.66 0.63 -13.03
N LYS A 14 -2.50 0.08 -12.72
CA LYS A 14 -1.24 0.46 -13.35
C LYS A 14 -1.01 -0.41 -14.60
N HIS A 15 -0.41 0.18 -15.60
CA HIS A 15 0.01 -0.52 -16.83
C HIS A 15 -1.12 -1.22 -17.61
N SER A 16 -2.35 -0.74 -17.46
CA SER A 16 -3.48 -1.21 -18.27
C SER A 16 -3.46 -0.57 -19.66
N MET A 17 -3.86 -1.31 -20.69
CA MET A 17 -4.07 -0.75 -22.03
C MET A 17 -5.20 0.29 -22.07
N PHE A 18 -6.16 0.20 -21.15
CA PHE A 18 -7.34 1.07 -21.10
C PHE A 18 -7.15 2.28 -20.20
N TYR A 19 -6.20 2.20 -19.23
CA TYR A 19 -5.98 3.23 -18.22
C TYR A 19 -4.52 3.63 -18.18
N SER A 20 -4.21 4.83 -18.64
CA SER A 20 -2.86 5.38 -18.62
C SER A 20 -2.59 6.14 -17.32
N GLY A 21 -1.40 5.95 -16.76
CA GLY A 21 -0.91 6.72 -15.61
C GLY A 21 -1.29 6.15 -14.23
N ASN A 22 -1.11 6.99 -13.22
CA ASN A 22 -1.36 6.67 -11.81
C ASN A 22 -2.66 7.32 -11.31
N VAL A 23 -3.71 7.30 -12.11
CA VAL A 23 -5.00 7.91 -11.75
C VAL A 23 -5.86 6.90 -11.02
N TYR A 24 -6.52 7.35 -9.96
CA TYR A 24 -7.55 6.56 -9.31
C TYR A 24 -8.82 6.54 -10.14
N LEU A 25 -9.38 5.36 -10.34
CA LEU A 25 -10.53 5.15 -11.21
C LEU A 25 -11.84 5.44 -10.49
N THR A 26 -12.69 6.20 -11.15
CA THR A 26 -14.07 6.43 -10.71
C THR A 26 -15.05 5.46 -11.37
N SER A 27 -14.63 4.78 -12.45
CA SER A 27 -15.47 3.86 -13.20
C SER A 27 -14.62 2.84 -13.95
N SER A 28 -15.17 1.66 -14.26
CA SER A 28 -14.61 0.70 -15.21
C SER A 28 -14.85 1.10 -16.68
N LYS A 29 -15.61 2.15 -16.93
CA LYS A 29 -15.85 2.65 -18.29
C LYS A 29 -14.62 3.40 -18.80
N ASP A 30 -14.35 3.23 -20.07
CA ASP A 30 -13.31 4.01 -20.75
C ASP A 30 -13.82 5.42 -21.12
N LYS A 31 -12.98 6.18 -21.83
CA LYS A 31 -13.29 7.54 -22.29
C LYS A 31 -14.49 7.61 -23.24
N ASP A 32 -14.81 6.51 -23.91
CA ASP A 32 -15.92 6.39 -24.85
C ASP A 32 -17.21 5.88 -24.16
N GLY A 33 -17.15 5.66 -22.84
CA GLY A 33 -18.27 5.19 -22.03
C GLY A 33 -18.53 3.70 -22.11
N ILE A 34 -17.64 2.94 -22.74
CA ILE A 34 -17.73 1.48 -22.87
C ILE A 34 -17.25 0.86 -21.58
N ASP A 35 -18.08 0.00 -20.99
CA ASP A 35 -17.74 -0.74 -19.77
C ASP A 35 -16.74 -1.86 -20.09
N ASN A 36 -15.61 -1.87 -19.37
CA ASN A 36 -14.56 -2.83 -19.59
C ASN A 36 -14.53 -3.87 -18.47
N GLU A 37 -14.23 -5.09 -18.83
CA GLU A 37 -13.89 -6.13 -17.86
C GLU A 37 -12.58 -5.79 -17.17
N VAL A 38 -12.61 -5.75 -15.84
CA VAL A 38 -11.46 -5.39 -15.01
C VAL A 38 -11.20 -6.51 -14.01
N THR A 39 -10.03 -7.14 -14.11
CA THR A 39 -9.57 -8.11 -13.12
C THR A 39 -8.81 -7.41 -11.99
N LEU A 40 -9.28 -7.58 -10.76
CA LEU A 40 -8.66 -7.04 -9.55
C LEU A 40 -8.18 -8.17 -8.64
N CYS A 41 -7.00 -8.02 -8.07
CA CYS A 41 -6.49 -8.90 -7.02
C CYS A 41 -6.60 -8.16 -5.68
N LEU A 42 -7.60 -8.50 -4.89
CA LEU A 42 -7.90 -7.84 -3.63
C LEU A 42 -7.87 -8.85 -2.49
N ASN A 43 -7.32 -8.46 -1.34
CA ASN A 43 -7.62 -9.20 -0.13
C ASN A 43 -9.00 -8.76 0.42
N ASN A 44 -9.51 -9.46 1.44
CA ASN A 44 -10.85 -9.16 1.96
C ASN A 44 -10.97 -7.75 2.56
N VAL A 45 -9.90 -7.15 3.05
CA VAL A 45 -9.89 -5.78 3.59
C VAL A 45 -10.05 -4.75 2.45
N ASP A 46 -9.30 -4.93 1.36
CA ASP A 46 -9.42 -4.08 0.18
C ASP A 46 -10.77 -4.30 -0.53
N LEU A 47 -11.29 -5.54 -0.54
CA LEU A 47 -12.62 -5.83 -1.10
C LEU A 47 -13.71 -5.14 -0.28
N GLU A 48 -13.64 -5.17 1.05
CA GLU A 48 -14.58 -4.45 1.92
C GLU A 48 -14.58 -2.95 1.57
N LEU A 49 -13.39 -2.34 1.52
CA LEU A 49 -13.25 -0.93 1.15
C LEU A 49 -13.78 -0.64 -0.26
N PHE A 50 -13.51 -1.52 -1.22
CA PHE A 50 -14.02 -1.38 -2.59
C PHE A 50 -15.54 -1.38 -2.61
N LEU A 51 -16.19 -2.31 -1.91
CA LEU A 51 -17.65 -2.38 -1.83
C LEU A 51 -18.28 -1.20 -1.06
N GLU A 52 -17.54 -0.59 -0.13
CA GLU A 52 -17.96 0.65 0.54
C GLU A 52 -18.00 1.83 -0.43
N GLN A 53 -16.99 1.94 -1.30
CA GLN A 53 -16.76 3.12 -2.14
C GLN A 53 -17.48 3.04 -3.50
N TYR A 54 -17.67 1.83 -4.06
CA TYR A 54 -18.19 1.66 -5.41
C TYR A 54 -19.50 0.88 -5.47
N HIS A 55 -20.31 1.20 -6.46
CA HIS A 55 -21.34 0.30 -6.97
C HIS A 55 -20.68 -0.73 -7.87
N VAL A 56 -20.90 -2.00 -7.57
CA VAL A 56 -20.36 -3.10 -8.36
C VAL A 56 -21.53 -3.83 -9.00
N TYR A 57 -21.46 -3.96 -10.30
CA TYR A 57 -22.50 -4.63 -11.08
C TYR A 57 -22.08 -6.07 -11.36
N ASN A 58 -21.72 -6.62 -12.26
CA ASN A 58 -21.37 -8.01 -12.51
C ASN A 58 -19.98 -8.36 -11.91
N MET A 59 -19.97 -9.01 -10.76
CA MET A 59 -18.75 -9.46 -10.11
C MET A 59 -18.64 -10.97 -10.12
N GLU A 60 -17.52 -11.47 -10.60
CA GLU A 60 -17.18 -12.89 -10.61
C GLU A 60 -15.93 -13.16 -9.76
N TYR A 61 -15.94 -14.23 -8.98
CA TYR A 61 -14.77 -14.72 -8.26
C TYR A 61 -14.04 -15.75 -9.14
N ILE A 62 -12.91 -15.35 -9.71
CA ILE A 62 -12.12 -16.19 -10.61
C ILE A 62 -11.34 -17.24 -9.79
N SER A 63 -10.61 -16.78 -8.75
CA SER A 63 -9.83 -17.63 -7.87
C SER A 63 -9.49 -16.90 -6.59
N GLY A 64 -9.01 -17.62 -5.57
CA GLY A 64 -8.56 -16.99 -4.33
C GLY A 64 -7.90 -17.95 -3.37
N TRP A 65 -7.24 -17.39 -2.37
CA TRP A 65 -6.60 -18.11 -1.27
C TRP A 65 -7.25 -17.74 0.05
N LYS A 66 -7.58 -18.74 0.83
CA LYS A 66 -8.07 -18.57 2.20
C LYS A 66 -6.96 -18.86 3.19
N PHE A 67 -6.57 -17.86 3.96
CA PHE A 67 -5.59 -18.02 5.02
C PHE A 67 -6.29 -18.34 6.35
N LYS A 68 -5.80 -19.36 7.05
CA LYS A 68 -6.26 -19.65 8.40
C LYS A 68 -5.53 -18.71 9.35
N GLY A 69 -6.27 -17.75 9.91
CA GLY A 69 -5.73 -16.86 10.93
C GLY A 69 -5.35 -17.64 12.19
N SER A 70 -4.15 -17.46 12.71
CA SER A 70 -3.82 -17.84 14.06
C SER A 70 -4.14 -16.67 15.00
N LYS A 71 -4.51 -16.96 16.24
CA LYS A 71 -4.71 -15.93 17.28
C LYS A 71 -3.36 -15.38 17.80
N GLY A 72 -2.35 -15.29 16.93
CA GLY A 72 -1.01 -14.83 17.23
C GLY A 72 -0.97 -13.34 17.57
N LYS A 73 -1.72 -12.93 18.61
CA LYS A 73 -1.48 -11.66 19.25
C LYS A 73 -0.03 -11.64 19.72
N GLY A 74 0.76 -10.72 19.19
CA GLY A 74 2.11 -10.49 19.65
C GLY A 74 3.23 -11.14 18.86
N LEU A 75 2.98 -11.74 17.68
CA LEU A 75 4.06 -12.31 16.87
C LEU A 75 5.24 -11.34 16.68
N PHE A 76 4.96 -10.05 16.51
CA PHE A 76 5.95 -8.99 16.36
C PHE A 76 5.90 -7.95 17.49
N GLY A 77 5.08 -8.14 18.51
CA GLY A 77 4.86 -7.16 19.57
C GLY A 77 6.16 -6.71 20.23
N ALA A 78 6.93 -7.63 20.74
CA ALA A 78 8.21 -7.32 21.41
C ALA A 78 9.22 -6.59 20.49
N TYR A 79 9.23 -6.92 19.20
CA TYR A 79 10.08 -6.24 18.22
C TYR A 79 9.60 -4.79 17.98
N ILE A 80 8.31 -4.61 17.78
CA ILE A 80 7.71 -3.29 17.54
C ILE A 80 7.89 -2.39 18.76
N ASP A 81 7.60 -2.92 19.96
CA ASP A 81 7.73 -2.18 21.22
C ASP A 81 9.17 -1.72 21.45
N LYS A 82 10.15 -2.63 21.26
CA LYS A 82 11.58 -2.31 21.38
C LYS A 82 11.99 -1.18 20.46
N TRP A 83 11.70 -1.30 19.17
CA TRP A 83 12.17 -0.31 18.19
C TRP A 83 11.37 0.98 18.22
N SER A 84 10.10 0.95 18.64
CA SER A 84 9.31 2.14 18.89
C SER A 84 9.84 2.92 20.10
N ALA A 85 10.15 2.24 21.20
CA ALA A 85 10.76 2.86 22.38
C ALA A 85 12.13 3.48 22.04
N ASN A 86 12.99 2.74 21.33
CA ASN A 86 14.28 3.25 20.90
C ASN A 86 14.15 4.49 19.99
N LYS A 87 13.19 4.50 19.08
CA LYS A 87 12.92 5.64 18.20
C LYS A 87 12.52 6.88 18.98
N ILE A 88 11.63 6.73 19.98
CA ILE A 88 11.16 7.85 20.83
C ILE A 88 12.35 8.37 21.63
N LYS A 89 13.04 7.51 22.37
CA LYS A 89 14.22 7.85 23.18
C LYS A 89 15.29 8.55 22.36
N ALA A 90 15.64 8.01 21.21
CA ALA A 90 16.65 8.59 20.32
C ALA A 90 16.26 9.99 19.82
N LYS A 91 14.95 10.24 19.61
CA LYS A 91 14.46 11.58 19.25
C LYS A 91 14.61 12.58 20.40
N GLU A 92 14.30 12.16 21.63
CA GLU A 92 14.43 12.97 22.84
C GLU A 92 15.89 13.32 23.17
N GLU A 93 16.79 12.36 22.97
CA GLU A 93 18.25 12.51 23.21
C GLU A 93 18.98 13.20 22.05
N GLY A 94 18.31 13.53 20.95
CA GLY A 94 18.94 14.09 19.75
C GLY A 94 19.86 13.11 19.01
N ASN A 95 19.77 11.81 19.29
CA ASN A 95 20.56 10.78 18.63
C ASN A 95 19.96 10.42 17.26
N HIS A 96 20.35 11.20 16.26
CA HIS A 96 19.83 11.06 14.89
C HIS A 96 20.13 9.69 14.26
N GLY A 97 21.30 9.13 14.51
CA GLY A 97 21.70 7.82 14.00
C GLY A 97 20.79 6.70 14.51
N LEU A 98 20.59 6.61 15.82
CA LEU A 98 19.72 5.60 16.43
C LEU A 98 18.26 5.82 16.03
N TYR A 99 17.81 7.07 15.89
CA TYR A 99 16.47 7.38 15.38
C TYR A 99 16.24 6.83 13.98
N LEU A 100 17.17 7.07 13.04
CA LEU A 100 17.07 6.56 11.67
C LEU A 100 17.15 5.03 11.61
N CYS A 101 18.04 4.41 12.35
CA CYS A 101 18.11 2.94 12.44
C CYS A 101 16.79 2.35 12.96
N SER A 102 16.25 2.90 14.04
CA SER A 102 14.98 2.43 14.61
C SER A 102 13.82 2.57 13.63
N LYS A 103 13.74 3.70 12.92
CA LYS A 103 12.74 3.92 11.85
C LYS A 103 12.91 2.90 10.72
N LEU A 104 14.14 2.63 10.29
CA LEU A 104 14.44 1.66 9.25
C LEU A 104 14.03 0.24 9.68
N PHE A 105 14.32 -0.18 10.90
CA PHE A 105 13.93 -1.50 11.40
C PHE A 105 12.40 -1.65 11.45
N LEU A 106 11.66 -0.65 11.93
CA LEU A 106 10.20 -0.68 11.93
C LEU A 106 9.62 -0.81 10.53
N ASN A 107 10.10 -0.01 9.58
CA ASN A 107 9.60 -0.02 8.20
C ASN A 107 10.02 -1.27 7.44
N SER A 108 11.20 -1.82 7.71
CA SER A 108 11.69 -3.02 7.04
C SER A 108 10.98 -4.30 7.47
N LEU A 109 10.31 -4.30 8.62
CA LEU A 109 9.66 -5.49 9.15
C LEU A 109 8.62 -6.03 8.15
N TYR A 110 7.67 -5.21 7.72
CA TYR A 110 6.67 -5.63 6.75
C TYR A 110 7.21 -5.71 5.33
N GLY A 111 8.14 -4.82 4.96
CA GLY A 111 8.76 -4.79 3.64
C GLY A 111 9.50 -6.08 3.28
N LYS A 112 10.08 -6.76 4.28
CA LYS A 112 10.73 -8.06 4.08
C LYS A 112 9.77 -9.15 3.61
N PHE A 113 8.51 -9.10 4.01
CA PHE A 113 7.50 -10.05 3.56
C PHE A 113 6.97 -9.77 2.16
N GLY A 114 7.08 -8.52 1.68
CA GLY A 114 6.63 -8.08 0.36
C GLY A 114 7.76 -7.87 -0.66
N THR A 115 8.97 -8.37 -0.39
CA THR A 115 10.07 -8.30 -1.37
C THR A 115 9.80 -9.21 -2.57
N ASP A 116 10.41 -8.88 -3.70
CA ASP A 116 10.37 -9.74 -4.89
C ASP A 116 10.89 -11.15 -4.54
N ASN A 117 10.24 -12.17 -5.09
CA ASN A 117 10.67 -13.55 -4.97
C ASN A 117 11.87 -13.90 -5.85
N LYS A 118 12.31 -12.98 -6.68
CA LYS A 118 13.48 -13.11 -7.55
C LYS A 118 14.53 -12.08 -7.15
N VAL A 119 15.63 -12.55 -6.62
CA VAL A 119 16.77 -11.71 -6.25
C VAL A 119 17.78 -11.72 -7.38
N ARG A 120 18.25 -10.55 -7.78
CA ARG A 120 19.41 -10.37 -8.65
C ARG A 120 20.54 -9.79 -7.84
N SER A 121 21.71 -10.39 -7.95
CA SER A 121 22.94 -9.85 -7.36
C SER A 121 23.64 -8.97 -8.38
N LYS A 122 24.18 -7.86 -7.92
CA LYS A 122 25.09 -7.05 -8.75
C LYS A 122 26.47 -7.66 -8.69
N ILE A 123 26.96 -8.12 -9.84
CA ILE A 123 28.28 -8.72 -9.96
C ILE A 123 29.25 -7.65 -10.47
N PRO A 124 30.30 -7.31 -9.69
CA PRO A 124 31.28 -6.33 -10.14
C PRO A 124 32.21 -6.95 -11.20
N TYR A 125 32.60 -6.13 -12.15
CA TYR A 125 33.66 -6.44 -13.12
C TYR A 125 34.49 -5.19 -13.40
N LEU A 126 35.74 -5.37 -13.78
CA LEU A 126 36.60 -4.26 -14.20
C LEU A 126 36.37 -4.00 -15.68
N GLY A 127 35.99 -2.78 -16.05
CA GLY A 127 35.82 -2.35 -17.42
C GLY A 127 37.16 -2.05 -18.10
N ASP A 128 37.13 -1.87 -19.41
CA ASP A 128 38.31 -1.49 -20.22
C ASP A 128 38.80 -0.06 -19.90
N ASP A 129 37.99 0.69 -19.16
CA ASP A 129 38.25 2.04 -18.64
C ASP A 129 38.89 2.06 -17.24
N ASP A 130 39.34 0.91 -16.72
CA ASP A 130 39.85 0.71 -15.37
C ASP A 130 38.85 1.08 -14.26
N VAL A 131 37.55 1.17 -14.57
CA VAL A 131 36.48 1.44 -13.61
C VAL A 131 35.71 0.19 -13.27
N VAL A 132 35.28 0.05 -12.01
CA VAL A 132 34.42 -1.07 -11.60
C VAL A 132 32.99 -0.81 -12.03
N HIS A 133 32.52 -1.64 -12.93
CA HIS A 133 31.13 -1.69 -13.38
C HIS A 133 30.38 -2.85 -12.72
N TYR A 134 29.04 -2.87 -12.87
CA TYR A 134 28.20 -3.92 -12.32
C TYR A 134 27.21 -4.40 -13.38
N TYR A 135 27.00 -5.70 -13.43
CA TYR A 135 25.88 -6.28 -14.16
C TYR A 135 24.98 -7.10 -13.22
N ASP A 136 23.72 -7.22 -13.57
CA ASP A 136 22.78 -8.02 -12.78
C ASP A 136 22.93 -9.50 -13.13
N SER A 137 23.02 -10.35 -12.09
CA SER A 137 22.99 -11.81 -12.26
C SER A 137 21.63 -12.29 -12.76
N ASP A 138 21.56 -13.53 -13.22
CA ASP A 138 20.29 -14.20 -13.43
C ASP A 138 19.46 -14.21 -12.14
N PRO A 139 18.11 -14.09 -12.27
CA PRO A 139 17.24 -14.06 -11.11
C PRO A 139 17.30 -15.40 -10.38
N GLN A 140 17.59 -15.34 -9.08
CA GLN A 140 17.58 -16.49 -8.19
C GLN A 140 16.32 -16.47 -7.33
N PRO A 141 15.64 -17.62 -7.13
CA PRO A 141 14.48 -17.67 -6.23
C PRO A 141 14.91 -17.35 -4.81
N LYS A 142 14.06 -16.59 -4.11
CA LYS A 142 14.25 -16.24 -2.71
C LYS A 142 13.19 -16.91 -1.86
N ASP A 143 13.64 -17.69 -0.89
CA ASP A 143 12.76 -18.32 0.10
C ASP A 143 12.35 -17.37 1.23
N GLY A 144 11.31 -17.76 1.96
CA GLY A 144 10.88 -17.05 3.17
C GLY A 144 10.07 -15.77 2.93
N ILE A 145 9.50 -15.59 1.73
CA ILE A 145 8.62 -14.46 1.42
C ILE A 145 7.19 -14.83 1.80
N TYR A 146 6.48 -13.89 2.45
CA TYR A 146 5.08 -14.05 2.79
C TYR A 146 4.27 -12.83 2.37
N VAL A 147 4.08 -12.70 1.06
CA VAL A 147 3.43 -11.54 0.41
C VAL A 147 2.04 -11.25 0.98
N ALA A 148 1.28 -12.30 1.37
CA ALA A 148 -0.02 -12.12 1.97
C ALA A 148 0.03 -11.24 3.23
N MET A 149 1.03 -11.43 4.11
CA MET A 149 1.19 -10.60 5.32
C MET A 149 1.46 -9.14 4.96
N ALA A 150 2.37 -8.88 4.02
CA ALA A 150 2.65 -7.52 3.57
C ALA A 150 1.41 -6.86 2.95
N SER A 151 0.67 -7.60 2.12
CA SER A 151 -0.58 -7.13 1.52
C SER A 151 -1.61 -6.73 2.58
N PHE A 152 -1.86 -7.57 3.58
CA PHE A 152 -2.81 -7.25 4.64
C PHE A 152 -2.40 -6.03 5.48
N ILE A 153 -1.11 -5.89 5.80
CA ILE A 153 -0.61 -4.72 6.55
C ILE A 153 -0.88 -3.43 5.79
N THR A 154 -0.56 -3.41 4.49
CA THR A 154 -0.79 -2.23 3.64
C THR A 154 -2.28 -1.95 3.42
N SER A 155 -3.10 -2.99 3.31
CA SER A 155 -4.56 -2.85 3.15
C SER A 155 -5.22 -2.29 4.40
N TYR A 156 -4.84 -2.74 5.60
CA TYR A 156 -5.33 -2.14 6.85
C TYR A 156 -4.89 -0.69 7.01
N ALA A 157 -3.67 -0.34 6.63
CA ALA A 157 -3.21 1.05 6.63
C ALA A 157 -4.08 1.91 5.68
N ARG A 158 -4.27 1.43 4.45
CA ARG A 158 -5.13 2.09 3.44
C ARG A 158 -6.57 2.26 3.91
N LEU A 159 -7.17 1.20 4.45
CA LEU A 159 -8.52 1.24 5.01
C LEU A 159 -8.67 2.33 6.06
N LYS A 160 -7.72 2.42 6.99
CA LYS A 160 -7.72 3.43 8.06
C LYS A 160 -7.60 4.84 7.50
N THR A 161 -6.67 5.06 6.58
CA THR A 161 -6.45 6.37 5.96
C THR A 161 -7.67 6.81 5.14
N ILE A 162 -8.21 5.95 4.30
CA ILE A 162 -9.36 6.28 3.43
C ILE A 162 -10.63 6.52 4.27
N ARG A 163 -10.91 5.72 5.29
CA ARG A 163 -12.07 5.95 6.16
C ARG A 163 -11.97 7.27 6.93
N ALA A 164 -10.77 7.64 7.38
CA ALA A 164 -10.54 8.94 8.01
C ALA A 164 -10.75 10.10 7.02
N ALA A 165 -10.18 10.00 5.81
CA ALA A 165 -10.38 10.98 4.73
C ALA A 165 -11.87 11.11 4.36
N GLN A 166 -12.58 9.98 4.23
CA GLN A 166 -14.00 9.97 3.92
C GLN A 166 -14.83 10.65 5.02
N THR A 167 -14.48 10.42 6.28
CA THR A 167 -15.17 11.09 7.41
C THR A 167 -15.00 12.61 7.33
N ILE A 168 -13.82 13.11 7.00
CA ILE A 168 -13.56 14.54 6.81
C ILE A 168 -14.41 15.08 5.66
N GLN A 169 -14.39 14.37 4.52
CA GLN A 169 -15.13 14.77 3.32
C GLN A 169 -16.65 14.75 3.55
N ASP A 170 -17.17 13.73 4.22
CA ASP A 170 -18.59 13.62 4.53
C ASP A 170 -19.06 14.76 5.46
N ASN A 171 -18.26 15.14 6.46
CA ASN A 171 -18.55 16.27 7.33
C ASN A 171 -18.52 17.61 6.58
N TYR A 172 -17.59 17.79 5.65
CA TYR A 172 -17.53 18.96 4.79
C TYR A 172 -18.79 19.03 3.88
N ASN A 173 -19.11 17.94 3.20
CA ASN A 173 -20.28 17.87 2.30
C ASN A 173 -21.61 18.09 3.03
N ALA A 174 -21.68 17.68 4.29
CA ALA A 174 -22.86 17.89 5.16
C ALA A 174 -22.91 19.28 5.81
N GLY A 175 -21.96 20.16 5.53
CA GLY A 175 -21.87 21.51 6.15
C GLY A 175 -21.55 21.50 7.65
N LYS A 176 -21.10 20.36 8.19
CA LYS A 176 -20.73 20.21 9.60
C LYS A 176 -19.30 20.70 9.89
N SER A 177 -18.47 20.83 8.87
CA SER A 177 -17.07 21.27 8.97
C SER A 177 -16.72 22.14 7.78
N LYS A 178 -15.82 23.11 8.00
CA LYS A 178 -15.20 23.88 6.91
C LYS A 178 -13.96 23.18 6.33
N ILE A 179 -13.50 22.11 6.99
CA ILE A 179 -12.30 21.37 6.60
C ILE A 179 -12.68 20.41 5.46
N GLN A 180 -12.04 20.61 4.31
CA GLN A 180 -12.19 19.76 3.13
C GLN A 180 -10.95 18.87 2.96
N PHE A 181 -11.14 17.60 2.70
CA PHE A 181 -10.07 16.70 2.30
C PHE A 181 -9.56 17.02 0.89
N VAL A 182 -8.26 17.07 0.70
CA VAL A 182 -7.62 17.35 -0.59
C VAL A 182 -6.76 16.19 -1.06
N TYR A 183 -5.92 15.65 -0.17
CA TYR A 183 -4.89 14.69 -0.57
C TYR A 183 -4.46 13.83 0.62
N ALA A 184 -4.07 12.61 0.33
CA ALA A 184 -3.47 11.69 1.31
C ALA A 184 -2.13 11.17 0.79
N ASP A 185 -1.16 11.08 1.68
CA ASP A 185 0.13 10.45 1.43
C ASP A 185 0.43 9.45 2.54
N THR A 186 0.44 8.16 2.17
CA THR A 186 0.73 7.01 3.02
C THR A 186 -0.10 6.99 4.31
N ASP A 187 0.28 7.76 5.33
CA ASP A 187 -0.35 7.84 6.66
C ASP A 187 -0.73 9.28 7.06
N SER A 188 -0.64 10.22 6.13
CA SER A 188 -1.01 11.62 6.35
C SER A 188 -2.22 12.04 5.51
N LEU A 189 -3.01 12.97 6.06
CA LEU A 189 -4.15 13.59 5.37
C LEU A 189 -3.90 15.09 5.27
N HIS A 190 -4.03 15.60 4.06
CA HIS A 190 -3.92 17.03 3.77
C HIS A 190 -5.30 17.61 3.53
N CYS A 191 -5.61 18.69 4.25
CA CYS A 191 -6.90 19.33 4.23
C CYS A 191 -6.74 20.84 4.06
N VAL A 192 -7.80 21.49 3.57
CA VAL A 192 -7.94 22.96 3.52
C VAL A 192 -9.17 23.37 4.31
N SER A 193 -9.16 24.61 4.83
CA SER A 193 -10.26 25.20 5.61
C SER A 193 -10.60 26.60 5.10
#